data_ac16245b6ed211de62fb7540b8cfdb91
#
_entry.id   ac16245b6ed211de62fb7540b8cfdb91
#
_cell.length_a   1.000
_cell.length_b   1.000
_cell.length_c   1.000
_cell.angle_alpha   90.00
_cell.angle_beta   90.00
_cell.angle_gamma   90.00
#
_symmetry.space_group_name_H-M   'P 1'
#
loop_
_entity.id
_entity.type
_entity.pdbx_description
1 polymer ?
#
loop_
_entity_poly.entity_id
_entity_poly.type
_entity_poly.pdbx_seq_one_letter_code
_entity_poly.pdbx_strand_id
1 'polypeptide(L)'
;MSKTYFKTLAFFVASAVLLFTACSKKDTKQDTDSKGLPASGGKTLEVVLVVPEELYNGEVKDSVGTYFMKACKGLSQPEPLFDVVQMNPKGFFNSDMLQKHRNVIIIDLKPGNPNKLKQAIDYKSYPQAYFEFSVDNRDSLFALIARYEGFIRNKFYENEHKRVYAAFRKLENTEVTRKLKKKFGFWLTVSDEFYMATEEDNFVWLRKEPKDGSLDIMIYTMPYTVRDCSRKKKYWN
;
A
#
# COMPACT_ATOMS: atom_id res chain seq x y z
N MET A 1 11.86 -8.05 70.73
CA MET A 1 11.26 -8.58 69.47
C MET A 1 10.72 -7.43 68.62
N SER A 2 11.53 -6.68 67.87
CA SER A 2 10.94 -5.60 67.04
C SER A 2 11.84 -5.09 65.90
N LYS A 3 13.16 -5.24 65.98
CA LYS A 3 14.05 -4.66 64.92
C LYS A 3 14.32 -5.55 63.72
N THR A 4 14.06 -6.85 63.83
CA THR A 4 14.33 -7.84 62.76
C THR A 4 13.15 -7.88 61.75
N TYR A 5 11.92 -7.73 62.20
CA TYR A 5 10.74 -7.74 61.30
C TYR A 5 10.65 -6.48 60.44
N PHE A 6 11.18 -5.35 60.91
CA PHE A 6 11.17 -4.11 60.14
C PHE A 6 12.18 -4.13 58.98
N LYS A 7 13.31 -4.84 59.13
CA LYS A 7 14.31 -5.00 58.07
C LYS A 7 13.87 -5.98 56.99
N THR A 8 13.16 -7.05 57.35
CA THR A 8 12.63 -8.02 56.37
C THR A 8 11.44 -7.46 55.61
N LEU A 9 10.58 -6.65 56.25
CA LEU A 9 9.47 -5.99 55.56
C LEU A 9 9.96 -4.92 54.55
N ALA A 10 10.99 -4.15 54.91
CA ALA A 10 11.60 -3.16 54.04
C ALA A 10 12.28 -3.80 52.79
N PHE A 11 12.86 -5.01 52.95
CA PHE A 11 13.47 -5.74 51.84
C PHE A 11 12.44 -6.31 50.88
N PHE A 12 11.26 -6.75 51.39
CA PHE A 12 10.16 -7.23 50.53
C PHE A 12 9.47 -6.12 49.76
N VAL A 13 9.31 -4.95 50.36
CA VAL A 13 8.73 -3.76 49.66
C VAL A 13 9.69 -3.21 48.61
N ALA A 14 10.99 -3.18 48.85
CA ALA A 14 11.99 -2.77 47.85
C ALA A 14 12.09 -3.75 46.67
N SER A 15 11.91 -5.07 46.90
CA SER A 15 11.89 -6.09 45.83
C SER A 15 10.62 -6.02 44.99
N ALA A 16 9.49 -5.65 45.56
CA ALA A 16 8.21 -5.50 44.81
C ALA A 16 8.19 -4.27 43.91
N VAL A 17 8.90 -3.19 44.25
CA VAL A 17 8.98 -1.97 43.44
C VAL A 17 9.86 -2.17 42.17
N LEU A 18 10.84 -3.09 42.21
CA LEU A 18 11.71 -3.38 41.08
C LEU A 18 11.05 -4.23 39.97
N LEU A 19 9.91 -4.86 40.26
CA LEU A 19 9.18 -5.67 39.27
C LEU A 19 8.21 -4.85 38.39
N PHE A 20 7.95 -3.58 38.71
CA PHE A 20 7.03 -2.72 37.94
C PHE A 20 7.72 -1.84 36.88
N THR A 21 9.06 -1.87 36.78
CA THR A 21 9.78 -1.02 35.80
C THR A 21 10.18 -1.75 34.52
N ALA A 22 9.75 -2.99 34.28
CA ALA A 22 10.14 -3.82 33.13
C ALA A 22 9.13 -3.81 31.96
N CYS A 23 8.18 -2.89 31.91
CA CYS A 23 7.34 -2.66 30.73
C CYS A 23 7.54 -1.24 30.19
N SER A 24 8.76 -0.93 29.76
CA SER A 24 8.94 0.15 28.81
C SER A 24 8.47 -0.38 27.44
N LYS A 25 7.17 -0.22 27.13
CA LYS A 25 6.71 -0.27 25.76
C LYS A 25 7.54 0.75 24.99
N LYS A 26 8.41 0.27 24.10
CA LYS A 26 8.86 1.11 22.99
C LYS A 26 7.59 1.63 22.32
N ASP A 27 7.31 2.90 22.48
CA ASP A 27 6.35 3.61 21.67
C ASP A 27 6.85 3.57 20.22
N THR A 28 6.53 2.48 19.53
CA THR A 28 6.44 2.53 18.09
C THR A 28 5.36 3.59 17.84
N LYS A 29 5.75 4.76 17.36
CA LYS A 29 4.82 5.74 16.78
C LYS A 29 4.04 4.99 15.71
N GLN A 30 2.91 4.44 16.10
CA GLN A 30 1.91 3.91 15.22
C GLN A 30 1.38 5.14 14.48
N ASP A 31 1.47 5.16 13.16
CA ASP A 31 0.89 6.22 12.34
C ASP A 31 -0.54 6.45 12.81
N THR A 32 -0.78 7.60 13.41
CA THR A 32 -2.01 7.94 14.14
C THR A 32 -3.20 8.21 13.23
N ASP A 33 -3.11 7.91 11.93
CA ASP A 33 -4.20 8.09 10.96
C ASP A 33 -5.14 6.87 10.83
N SER A 34 -4.89 5.79 11.53
CA SER A 34 -5.64 4.54 11.34
C SER A 34 -6.99 4.47 12.08
N LYS A 35 -7.43 5.51 12.76
CA LYS A 35 -8.71 5.52 13.53
C LYS A 35 -8.97 4.22 14.36
N GLY A 36 -7.92 3.49 14.72
CA GLY A 36 -8.03 2.18 15.38
C GLY A 36 -8.51 1.03 14.48
N LEU A 37 -8.56 1.22 13.17
CA LEU A 37 -8.96 0.18 12.23
C LEU A 37 -7.90 -0.90 12.08
N PRO A 38 -8.29 -2.16 11.85
CA PRO A 38 -7.34 -3.24 11.56
C PRO A 38 -6.64 -3.00 10.22
N ALA A 39 -5.46 -3.60 10.06
CA ALA A 39 -4.77 -3.58 8.77
C ALA A 39 -5.62 -4.24 7.68
N SER A 40 -5.64 -3.65 6.49
CA SER A 40 -6.36 -4.21 5.36
C SER A 40 -5.65 -5.45 4.79
N GLY A 41 -6.45 -6.44 4.39
CA GLY A 41 -6.01 -7.70 3.79
C GLY A 41 -5.85 -7.65 2.26
N GLY A 42 -5.53 -8.78 1.66
CA GLY A 42 -5.37 -8.99 0.22
C GLY A 42 -3.92 -8.83 -0.27
N LYS A 43 -3.67 -9.25 -1.52
CA LYS A 43 -2.35 -9.11 -2.17
C LYS A 43 -2.14 -7.68 -2.66
N THR A 44 -0.90 -7.33 -2.96
CA THR A 44 -0.56 -6.05 -3.60
C THR A 44 -1.27 -5.95 -4.96
N LEU A 45 -1.87 -4.78 -5.22
CA LEU A 45 -2.63 -4.50 -6.45
C LEU A 45 -3.83 -5.43 -6.71
N GLU A 46 -4.26 -6.22 -5.73
CA GLU A 46 -5.48 -7.02 -5.83
C GLU A 46 -6.72 -6.16 -5.57
N VAL A 47 -7.76 -6.38 -6.34
CA VAL A 47 -9.07 -5.73 -6.24
C VAL A 47 -10.16 -6.77 -6.12
N VAL A 48 -10.95 -6.71 -5.06
CA VAL A 48 -12.17 -7.52 -4.97
C VAL A 48 -13.31 -6.81 -5.69
N LEU A 49 -13.80 -7.42 -6.75
CA LEU A 49 -14.98 -6.97 -7.49
C LEU A 49 -16.22 -7.75 -7.05
N VAL A 50 -17.09 -7.08 -6.32
CA VAL A 50 -18.31 -7.66 -5.78
C VAL A 50 -19.46 -7.48 -6.78
N VAL A 51 -19.81 -8.54 -7.45
CA VAL A 51 -20.86 -8.55 -8.47
C VAL A 51 -21.42 -9.98 -8.62
N PRO A 52 -22.75 -10.16 -8.86
CA PRO A 52 -23.29 -11.47 -9.20
C PRO A 52 -22.60 -12.07 -10.43
N GLU A 53 -22.38 -13.38 -10.43
CA GLU A 53 -21.66 -14.05 -11.51
C GLU A 53 -22.37 -13.88 -12.86
N GLU A 54 -23.69 -13.92 -12.87
CA GLU A 54 -24.52 -13.75 -14.07
C GLU A 54 -24.39 -12.37 -14.70
N LEU A 55 -24.10 -11.35 -13.87
CA LEU A 55 -23.86 -9.99 -14.32
C LEU A 55 -22.41 -9.78 -14.77
N TYR A 56 -21.46 -10.48 -14.11
CA TYR A 56 -20.03 -10.30 -14.39
C TYR A 56 -19.62 -10.81 -15.76
N ASN A 57 -20.21 -11.94 -16.22
CA ASN A 57 -19.85 -12.55 -17.48
C ASN A 57 -20.22 -11.65 -18.70
N GLY A 58 -19.34 -11.63 -19.70
CA GLY A 58 -19.51 -10.80 -20.90
C GLY A 58 -19.07 -9.35 -20.72
N GLU A 59 -19.89 -8.37 -21.11
CA GLU A 59 -19.56 -6.94 -21.23
C GLU A 59 -19.03 -6.30 -19.95
N VAL A 60 -19.52 -6.71 -18.76
CA VAL A 60 -19.00 -6.18 -17.47
C VAL A 60 -17.56 -6.63 -17.26
N LYS A 61 -17.25 -7.90 -17.54
CA LYS A 61 -15.89 -8.44 -17.46
C LYS A 61 -14.96 -7.73 -18.44
N ASP A 62 -15.41 -7.51 -19.67
CA ASP A 62 -14.64 -6.83 -20.71
C ASP A 62 -14.37 -5.36 -20.33
N SER A 63 -15.38 -4.67 -19.82
CA SER A 63 -15.24 -3.29 -19.33
C SER A 63 -14.25 -3.19 -18.18
N VAL A 64 -14.39 -4.04 -17.16
CA VAL A 64 -13.47 -4.10 -16.03
C VAL A 64 -12.05 -4.46 -16.49
N GLY A 65 -11.92 -5.42 -17.40
CA GLY A 65 -10.65 -5.81 -18.01
C GLY A 65 -9.97 -4.64 -18.72
N THR A 66 -10.71 -3.90 -19.53
CA THR A 66 -10.20 -2.74 -20.29
C THR A 66 -9.63 -1.65 -19.36
N TYR A 67 -10.24 -1.39 -18.22
CA TYR A 67 -9.83 -0.28 -17.36
C TYR A 67 -8.91 -0.68 -16.21
N PHE A 68 -9.08 -1.86 -15.64
CA PHE A 68 -8.36 -2.27 -14.44
C PHE A 68 -7.33 -3.38 -14.68
N MET A 69 -7.54 -4.25 -15.68
CA MET A 69 -6.66 -5.37 -15.96
C MET A 69 -5.79 -5.17 -17.22
N LYS A 70 -5.78 -3.97 -17.81
CA LYS A 70 -4.89 -3.69 -18.95
C LYS A 70 -3.43 -3.90 -18.57
N ALA A 71 -2.62 -4.32 -19.55
CA ALA A 71 -1.20 -4.55 -19.34
C ALA A 71 -0.46 -3.29 -18.88
N CYS A 72 0.41 -3.45 -17.91
CA CYS A 72 1.33 -2.41 -17.46
C CYS A 72 2.35 -2.12 -18.57
N LYS A 73 2.46 -0.84 -18.96
CA LYS A 73 3.40 -0.44 -20.01
C LYS A 73 4.84 -0.52 -19.53
N GLY A 74 5.74 -1.01 -20.38
CA GLY A 74 7.18 -1.01 -20.12
C GLY A 74 7.72 -2.27 -19.45
N LEU A 75 6.86 -3.23 -19.11
CA LEU A 75 7.31 -4.54 -18.65
C LEU A 75 7.62 -5.46 -19.85
N SER A 76 8.64 -6.30 -19.68
CA SER A 76 9.03 -7.30 -20.70
C SER A 76 7.99 -8.40 -20.87
N GLN A 77 7.23 -8.69 -19.81
CA GLN A 77 6.09 -9.60 -19.81
C GLN A 77 4.82 -8.81 -19.51
N PRO A 78 3.69 -9.10 -20.17
CA PRO A 78 2.43 -8.44 -19.89
C PRO A 78 1.94 -8.80 -18.49
N GLU A 79 1.86 -7.82 -17.61
CA GLU A 79 1.27 -7.94 -16.29
C GLU A 79 0.08 -6.99 -16.17
N PRO A 80 -1.06 -7.42 -15.59
CA PRO A 80 -2.21 -6.55 -15.42
C PRO A 80 -1.91 -5.44 -14.40
N LEU A 81 -2.54 -4.27 -14.57
CA LEU A 81 -2.45 -3.16 -13.59
C LEU A 81 -2.95 -3.58 -12.22
N PHE A 82 -4.03 -4.35 -12.19
CA PHE A 82 -4.61 -4.93 -10.98
C PHE A 82 -5.02 -6.37 -11.23
N ASP A 83 -4.87 -7.20 -10.20
CA ASP A 83 -5.43 -8.55 -10.16
C ASP A 83 -6.87 -8.45 -9.63
N VAL A 84 -7.85 -8.62 -10.52
CA VAL A 84 -9.27 -8.47 -10.18
C VAL A 84 -9.88 -9.82 -9.88
N VAL A 85 -10.30 -10.00 -8.63
CA VAL A 85 -10.98 -11.21 -8.15
C VAL A 85 -12.47 -10.94 -8.02
N GLN A 86 -13.27 -11.61 -8.87
CA GLN A 86 -14.74 -11.53 -8.77
C GLN A 86 -15.23 -12.27 -7.51
N MET A 87 -16.20 -11.69 -6.83
CA MET A 87 -16.82 -12.25 -5.64
C MET A 87 -18.34 -12.06 -5.70
N ASN A 88 -19.07 -13.13 -5.37
CA ASN A 88 -20.52 -13.04 -5.21
C ASN A 88 -20.89 -12.17 -4.01
N PRO A 89 -21.88 -11.26 -4.11
CA PRO A 89 -22.28 -10.36 -3.04
C PRO A 89 -22.60 -11.07 -1.73
N LYS A 90 -23.33 -12.20 -1.76
CA LYS A 90 -23.65 -12.97 -0.55
C LYS A 90 -22.39 -13.45 0.17
N GLY A 91 -21.41 -13.98 -0.55
CA GLY A 91 -20.14 -14.42 0.02
C GLY A 91 -19.34 -13.29 0.61
N PHE A 92 -19.29 -12.15 -0.09
CA PHE A 92 -18.57 -10.97 0.35
C PHE A 92 -19.17 -10.37 1.64
N PHE A 93 -20.47 -10.13 1.68
CA PHE A 93 -21.11 -9.50 2.85
C PHE A 93 -21.17 -10.40 4.08
N ASN A 94 -21.07 -11.72 3.91
CA ASN A 94 -21.01 -12.68 5.02
C ASN A 94 -19.58 -12.90 5.55
N SER A 95 -18.56 -12.31 4.93
CA SER A 95 -17.16 -12.46 5.33
C SER A 95 -16.55 -11.13 5.80
N ASP A 96 -16.35 -11.00 7.10
CA ASP A 96 -15.67 -9.84 7.69
C ASP A 96 -14.23 -9.67 7.14
N MET A 97 -13.55 -10.78 6.84
CA MET A 97 -12.23 -10.78 6.23
C MET A 97 -12.24 -10.17 4.82
N LEU A 98 -13.20 -10.54 3.97
CA LEU A 98 -13.31 -10.00 2.62
C LEU A 98 -13.70 -8.51 2.63
N GLN A 99 -14.57 -8.10 3.55
CA GLN A 99 -14.94 -6.69 3.72
C GLN A 99 -13.77 -5.80 4.18
N LYS A 100 -12.72 -6.39 4.77
CA LYS A 100 -11.47 -5.71 5.14
C LYS A 100 -10.42 -5.71 4.03
N HIS A 101 -10.78 -6.16 2.82
CA HIS A 101 -9.86 -6.16 1.69
C HIS A 101 -9.46 -4.72 1.32
N ARG A 102 -8.20 -4.55 0.88
CA ARG A 102 -7.60 -3.24 0.62
C ARG A 102 -8.29 -2.40 -0.46
N ASN A 103 -8.71 -3.05 -1.54
CA ASN A 103 -9.35 -2.40 -2.68
C ASN A 103 -10.62 -3.17 -3.03
N VAL A 104 -11.76 -2.51 -2.94
CA VAL A 104 -13.08 -3.11 -3.17
C VAL A 104 -13.86 -2.27 -4.17
N ILE A 105 -14.42 -2.93 -5.16
CA ILE A 105 -15.43 -2.36 -6.07
C ILE A 105 -16.70 -3.19 -5.95
N ILE A 106 -17.83 -2.55 -5.70
CA ILE A 106 -19.15 -3.17 -5.69
C ILE A 106 -19.96 -2.65 -6.87
N ILE A 107 -20.66 -3.55 -7.55
CA ILE A 107 -21.65 -3.21 -8.57
C ILE A 107 -23.03 -3.58 -8.04
N ASP A 108 -23.82 -2.56 -7.69
CA ASP A 108 -25.23 -2.67 -7.32
C ASP A 108 -26.09 -2.19 -8.47
N LEU A 109 -26.43 -3.12 -9.38
CA LEU A 109 -27.25 -2.85 -10.55
C LEU A 109 -28.68 -3.30 -10.28
N LYS A 110 -29.60 -2.33 -10.10
CA LYS A 110 -31.01 -2.56 -9.88
C LYS A 110 -31.83 -1.42 -10.50
N PRO A 111 -32.94 -1.71 -11.18
CA PRO A 111 -33.85 -0.66 -11.66
C PRO A 111 -34.22 0.34 -10.56
N GLY A 112 -34.14 1.64 -10.87
CA GLY A 112 -34.43 2.73 -9.92
C GLY A 112 -33.25 3.18 -9.07
N ASN A 113 -32.09 2.58 -9.18
CA ASN A 113 -30.86 3.07 -8.53
C ASN A 113 -30.44 4.45 -9.07
N PRO A 114 -29.76 5.29 -8.28
CA PRO A 114 -29.56 6.72 -8.58
C PRO A 114 -28.43 7.04 -9.57
N ASN A 115 -27.86 6.05 -10.26
CA ASN A 115 -26.77 6.21 -11.23
C ASN A 115 -25.59 7.05 -10.70
N LYS A 116 -24.99 6.60 -9.59
CA LYS A 116 -23.88 7.31 -8.93
C LYS A 116 -22.79 6.35 -8.43
N LEU A 117 -21.57 6.90 -8.35
CA LEU A 117 -20.47 6.30 -7.63
C LEU A 117 -20.51 6.77 -6.17
N LYS A 118 -20.51 5.81 -5.24
CA LYS A 118 -20.27 6.04 -3.82
C LYS A 118 -18.85 5.62 -3.48
N GLN A 119 -18.24 6.29 -2.52
CA GLN A 119 -16.91 5.92 -2.01
C GLN A 119 -16.87 5.92 -0.49
N ALA A 120 -16.06 5.05 0.06
CA ALA A 120 -15.65 5.07 1.44
C ALA A 120 -14.14 4.77 1.53
N ILE A 121 -13.43 5.61 2.24
CA ILE A 121 -11.99 5.44 2.47
C ILE A 121 -11.81 5.06 3.93
N ASP A 122 -10.99 4.03 4.18
CA ASP A 122 -10.72 3.53 5.52
C ASP A 122 -12.02 3.18 6.29
N TYR A 123 -12.88 2.36 5.66
CA TYR A 123 -14.21 2.03 6.16
C TYR A 123 -14.19 0.85 7.14
N LYS A 124 -13.58 -0.26 6.77
CA LYS A 124 -13.49 -1.50 7.57
C LYS A 124 -12.06 -1.83 8.00
N SER A 125 -11.09 -1.28 7.30
CA SER A 125 -9.66 -1.54 7.49
C SER A 125 -8.82 -0.35 7.01
N TYR A 126 -7.53 -0.33 7.33
CA TYR A 126 -6.63 0.76 6.96
C TYR A 126 -5.32 0.23 6.33
N PRO A 127 -4.84 0.88 5.26
CA PRO A 127 -5.57 1.78 4.36
C PRO A 127 -6.51 0.99 3.43
N GLN A 128 -7.71 1.51 3.19
CA GLN A 128 -8.72 0.86 2.34
C GLN A 128 -9.35 1.86 1.38
N ALA A 129 -9.59 1.42 0.13
CA ALA A 129 -10.42 2.14 -0.83
C ALA A 129 -11.61 1.27 -1.23
N TYR A 130 -12.81 1.80 -1.02
CA TYR A 130 -14.08 1.11 -1.20
C TYR A 130 -14.97 1.95 -2.11
N PHE A 131 -15.40 1.36 -3.24
CA PHE A 131 -16.25 2.02 -4.24
C PHE A 131 -17.49 1.19 -4.53
N GLU A 132 -18.62 1.85 -4.69
CA GLU A 132 -19.89 1.23 -5.06
C GLU A 132 -20.50 1.97 -6.24
N PHE A 133 -20.69 1.28 -7.36
CA PHE A 133 -21.51 1.73 -8.48
C PHE A 133 -22.95 1.36 -8.20
N SER A 134 -23.78 2.34 -7.83
CA SER A 134 -25.23 2.18 -7.64
C SER A 134 -25.92 2.63 -8.91
N VAL A 135 -26.35 1.69 -9.76
CA VAL A 135 -26.76 1.94 -11.13
C VAL A 135 -28.08 1.28 -11.49
N ASP A 136 -28.85 1.97 -12.33
CA ASP A 136 -30.17 1.55 -12.80
C ASP A 136 -30.11 0.50 -13.91
N ASN A 137 -29.13 0.64 -14.82
CA ASN A 137 -28.95 -0.21 -15.98
C ASN A 137 -27.44 -0.35 -16.36
N ARG A 138 -27.16 -1.21 -17.37
CA ARG A 138 -25.80 -1.46 -17.83
C ARG A 138 -25.14 -0.26 -18.51
N ASP A 139 -25.88 0.51 -19.29
CA ASP A 139 -25.32 1.68 -19.98
C ASP A 139 -24.82 2.71 -18.98
N SER A 140 -25.62 2.97 -17.93
CA SER A 140 -25.22 3.82 -16.80
C SER A 140 -23.97 3.27 -16.08
N LEU A 141 -23.86 1.95 -15.90
CA LEU A 141 -22.66 1.32 -15.32
C LEU A 141 -21.42 1.61 -16.15
N PHE A 142 -21.49 1.34 -17.45
CA PHE A 142 -20.33 1.53 -18.33
C PHE A 142 -19.93 3.00 -18.44
N ALA A 143 -20.90 3.90 -18.54
CA ALA A 143 -20.64 5.34 -18.51
C ALA A 143 -19.95 5.80 -17.21
N LEU A 144 -20.37 5.29 -16.05
CA LEU A 144 -19.74 5.63 -14.77
C LEU A 144 -18.35 4.99 -14.63
N ILE A 145 -18.16 3.74 -15.06
CA ILE A 145 -16.82 3.11 -15.06
C ILE A 145 -15.87 3.94 -15.92
N ALA A 146 -16.22 4.25 -17.15
CA ALA A 146 -15.39 5.05 -18.06
C ALA A 146 -15.06 6.44 -17.47
N ARG A 147 -16.03 7.08 -16.79
CA ARG A 147 -15.85 8.40 -16.17
C ARG A 147 -14.92 8.38 -14.98
N TYR A 148 -14.98 7.35 -14.13
CA TYR A 148 -14.31 7.33 -12.83
C TYR A 148 -13.13 6.38 -12.74
N GLU A 149 -12.81 5.57 -13.77
CA GLU A 149 -11.75 4.57 -13.74
C GLU A 149 -10.39 5.15 -13.31
N GLY A 150 -10.03 6.31 -13.86
CA GLY A 150 -8.78 6.98 -13.51
C GLY A 150 -8.74 7.44 -12.04
N PHE A 151 -9.85 7.98 -11.54
CA PHE A 151 -9.97 8.35 -10.14
C PHE A 151 -9.84 7.14 -9.19
N ILE A 152 -10.53 6.04 -9.50
CA ILE A 152 -10.50 4.80 -8.71
C ILE A 152 -9.09 4.21 -8.70
N ARG A 153 -8.45 4.09 -9.88
CA ARG A 153 -7.08 3.60 -9.99
C ARG A 153 -6.09 4.43 -9.16
N ASN A 154 -6.19 5.75 -9.24
CA ASN A 154 -5.31 6.62 -8.48
C ASN A 154 -5.48 6.39 -6.96
N LYS A 155 -6.72 6.21 -6.48
CA LYS A 155 -6.97 5.89 -5.07
C LYS A 155 -6.38 4.55 -4.64
N PHE A 156 -6.46 3.53 -5.49
CA PHE A 156 -5.82 2.24 -5.24
C PHE A 156 -4.30 2.39 -5.16
N TYR A 157 -3.67 3.09 -6.11
CA TYR A 157 -2.23 3.35 -6.07
C TYR A 157 -1.80 4.18 -4.85
N GLU A 158 -2.53 5.22 -4.49
CA GLU A 158 -2.26 6.01 -3.27
C GLU A 158 -2.21 5.12 -2.02
N ASN A 159 -3.15 4.19 -1.89
CA ASN A 159 -3.20 3.26 -0.76
C ASN A 159 -2.08 2.22 -0.81
N GLU A 160 -1.73 1.70 -1.99
CA GLU A 160 -0.59 0.81 -2.14
C GLU A 160 0.73 1.52 -1.78
N HIS A 161 0.91 2.76 -2.24
CA HIS A 161 2.08 3.56 -1.86
C HIS A 161 2.18 3.79 -0.35
N LYS A 162 1.06 4.07 0.34
CA LYS A 162 1.06 4.19 1.81
C LYS A 162 1.53 2.91 2.49
N ARG A 163 1.09 1.73 2.01
CA ARG A 163 1.51 0.43 2.56
C ARG A 163 2.97 0.15 2.33
N VAL A 164 3.42 0.30 1.08
CA VAL A 164 4.82 0.09 0.71
C VAL A 164 5.71 1.01 1.53
N TYR A 165 5.37 2.29 1.61
CA TYR A 165 6.12 3.26 2.40
C TYR A 165 6.16 2.91 3.89
N ALA A 166 5.02 2.52 4.49
CA ALA A 166 4.97 2.12 5.89
C ALA A 166 5.79 0.85 6.17
N ALA A 167 5.80 -0.11 5.24
CA ALA A 167 6.60 -1.32 5.34
C ALA A 167 8.11 -1.01 5.25
N PHE A 168 8.52 -0.22 4.26
CA PHE A 168 9.92 0.16 4.09
C PHE A 168 10.45 1.00 5.26
N ARG A 169 9.63 1.89 5.82
CA ARG A 169 10.03 2.66 7.00
C ARG A 169 10.32 1.82 8.24
N LYS A 170 9.66 0.69 8.39
CA LYS A 170 9.92 -0.24 9.50
C LYS A 170 11.24 -1.00 9.34
N LEU A 171 11.64 -1.21 8.10
CA LEU A 171 12.84 -1.96 7.70
C LEU A 171 13.92 -1.02 7.14
N GLU A 172 13.85 0.27 7.45
CA GLU A 172 14.74 1.27 6.85
C GLU A 172 16.20 1.07 7.27
N ASN A 173 17.08 0.98 6.29
CA ASN A 173 18.54 1.09 6.51
C ASN A 173 18.89 2.57 6.75
N THR A 174 18.81 2.99 8.01
CA THR A 174 19.02 4.39 8.41
C THR A 174 20.45 4.88 8.15
N GLU A 175 21.44 3.98 8.09
CA GLU A 175 22.82 4.32 7.78
C GLU A 175 22.95 4.72 6.30
N VAL A 176 22.47 3.87 5.40
CA VAL A 176 22.46 4.13 3.95
C VAL A 176 21.66 5.39 3.64
N THR A 177 20.44 5.52 4.18
CA THR A 177 19.61 6.70 3.98
C THR A 177 20.30 7.99 4.40
N ARG A 178 21.01 7.98 5.54
CA ARG A 178 21.75 9.15 6.05
C ARG A 178 22.95 9.50 5.13
N LYS A 179 23.69 8.49 4.67
CA LYS A 179 24.81 8.68 3.72
C LYS A 179 24.31 9.30 2.41
N LEU A 180 23.23 8.78 1.84
CA LEU A 180 22.62 9.34 0.62
C LEU A 180 22.18 10.78 0.81
N LYS A 181 21.49 11.08 1.93
CA LYS A 181 21.07 12.45 2.26
C LYS A 181 22.26 13.40 2.35
N LYS A 182 23.34 12.99 3.02
CA LYS A 182 24.56 13.79 3.15
C LYS A 182 25.25 14.03 1.79
N LYS A 183 25.30 13.00 0.94
CA LYS A 183 26.02 13.02 -0.33
C LYS A 183 25.27 13.72 -1.45
N PHE A 184 23.99 13.42 -1.61
CA PHE A 184 23.18 13.88 -2.75
C PHE A 184 22.09 14.88 -2.38
N GLY A 185 21.86 15.16 -1.09
CA GLY A 185 20.87 16.13 -0.63
C GLY A 185 19.40 15.67 -0.63
N PHE A 186 19.08 14.47 -1.12
CA PHE A 186 17.74 13.92 -1.13
C PHE A 186 17.58 12.75 -0.15
N TRP A 187 16.35 12.42 0.16
CA TRP A 187 16.00 11.31 1.04
C TRP A 187 15.51 10.12 0.23
N LEU A 188 16.14 8.95 0.40
CA LEU A 188 15.71 7.68 -0.20
C LEU A 188 15.64 6.61 0.89
N THR A 189 14.43 6.16 1.20
CA THR A 189 14.20 5.05 2.13
C THR A 189 14.44 3.73 1.40
N VAL A 190 15.42 2.98 1.85
CA VAL A 190 15.69 1.61 1.38
C VAL A 190 15.62 0.63 2.54
N SER A 191 15.28 -0.63 2.28
CA SER A 191 15.24 -1.65 3.33
C SER A 191 16.64 -1.98 3.84
N ASP A 192 16.71 -2.53 5.05
CA ASP A 192 17.94 -2.98 5.71
C ASP A 192 18.68 -4.11 4.98
N GLU A 193 18.00 -4.77 4.05
CA GLU A 193 18.60 -5.75 3.15
C GLU A 193 19.51 -5.14 2.07
N PHE A 194 19.40 -3.82 1.80
CA PHE A 194 20.31 -3.14 0.88
C PHE A 194 21.61 -2.74 1.57
N TYR A 195 22.72 -3.03 0.94
CA TYR A 195 24.02 -2.55 1.34
C TYR A 195 24.66 -1.69 0.24
N MET A 196 25.64 -0.89 0.63
CA MET A 196 26.37 -0.03 -0.29
C MET A 196 27.51 -0.84 -0.91
N ALA A 197 27.32 -1.29 -2.15
CA ALA A 197 28.29 -2.09 -2.89
C ALA A 197 29.46 -1.23 -3.40
N THR A 198 29.19 0.01 -3.80
CA THR A 198 30.19 0.99 -4.24
C THR A 198 29.81 2.39 -3.82
N GLU A 199 30.80 3.20 -3.41
CA GLU A 199 30.62 4.63 -3.10
C GLU A 199 31.80 5.40 -3.70
N GLU A 200 31.51 6.27 -4.67
CA GLU A 200 32.45 7.22 -5.30
C GLU A 200 31.90 8.64 -5.21
N ASP A 201 32.67 9.67 -5.56
CA ASP A 201 32.29 11.07 -5.36
C ASP A 201 30.92 11.44 -5.93
N ASN A 202 30.61 10.99 -7.14
CA ASN A 202 29.36 11.29 -7.83
C ASN A 202 28.47 10.05 -8.07
N PHE A 203 28.83 8.89 -7.50
CA PHE A 203 28.16 7.61 -7.75
C PHE A 203 27.99 6.81 -6.46
N VAL A 204 26.84 6.15 -6.34
CA VAL A 204 26.58 5.13 -5.31
C VAL A 204 25.83 3.96 -5.95
N TRP A 205 26.26 2.78 -5.63
CA TRP A 205 25.58 1.54 -5.98
C TRP A 205 25.12 0.84 -4.70
N LEU A 206 23.80 0.73 -4.55
CA LEU A 206 23.17 -0.07 -3.52
C LEU A 206 22.75 -1.41 -4.11
N ARG A 207 22.98 -2.47 -3.38
CA ARG A 207 22.66 -3.82 -3.80
C ARG A 207 21.94 -4.60 -2.72
N LYS A 208 20.97 -5.43 -3.14
CA LYS A 208 20.33 -6.45 -2.35
C LYS A 208 20.36 -7.76 -3.14
N GLU A 209 20.68 -8.86 -2.48
CA GLU A 209 20.81 -10.19 -3.10
C GLU A 209 19.73 -11.13 -2.54
N PRO A 210 18.50 -11.09 -3.06
CA PRO A 210 17.51 -12.10 -2.77
C PRO A 210 17.92 -13.45 -3.37
N LYS A 211 17.28 -14.52 -2.90
CA LYS A 211 17.62 -15.90 -3.26
C LYS A 211 17.69 -16.18 -4.78
N ASP A 212 16.89 -15.46 -5.56
CA ASP A 212 16.70 -15.71 -6.99
C ASP A 212 17.24 -14.58 -7.89
N GLY A 213 18.21 -13.79 -7.42
CA GLY A 213 18.79 -12.72 -8.24
C GLY A 213 19.44 -11.59 -7.45
N SER A 214 19.57 -10.42 -8.08
CA SER A 214 19.99 -9.18 -7.42
C SER A 214 19.05 -8.05 -7.75
N LEU A 215 18.88 -7.12 -6.79
CA LEU A 215 18.23 -5.84 -6.98
C LEU A 215 19.25 -4.75 -6.78
N ASP A 216 19.42 -3.89 -7.78
CA ASP A 216 20.45 -2.89 -7.82
C ASP A 216 19.84 -1.49 -7.97
N ILE A 217 20.26 -0.54 -7.13
CA ILE A 217 19.91 0.88 -7.24
C ILE A 217 21.21 1.66 -7.48
N MET A 218 21.34 2.26 -8.65
CA MET A 218 22.48 3.08 -9.01
C MET A 218 22.06 4.55 -9.00
N ILE A 219 22.80 5.36 -8.24
CA ILE A 219 22.56 6.79 -8.08
C ILE A 219 23.83 7.51 -8.53
N TYR A 220 23.69 8.42 -9.48
CA TYR A 220 24.81 9.23 -9.95
C TYR A 220 24.38 10.66 -10.22
N THR A 221 25.32 11.59 -10.11
CA THR A 221 25.13 12.99 -10.43
C THR A 221 26.03 13.39 -11.59
N MET A 222 25.52 14.25 -12.45
CA MET A 222 26.28 14.87 -13.55
C MET A 222 25.96 16.34 -13.63
N PRO A 223 26.87 17.19 -14.15
CA PRO A 223 26.57 18.58 -14.40
C PRO A 223 25.36 18.72 -15.33
N TYR A 224 24.40 19.54 -14.94
CA TYR A 224 23.24 19.84 -15.78
C TYR A 224 23.66 20.80 -16.89
N THR A 225 23.77 20.28 -18.13
CA THR A 225 24.04 21.12 -19.30
C THR A 225 22.73 21.40 -20.01
N VAL A 226 22.32 22.67 -20.05
CA VAL A 226 21.07 23.16 -20.67
C VAL A 226 21.11 23.02 -22.21
N ARG A 227 21.71 21.98 -22.78
CA ARG A 227 21.64 21.77 -24.21
C ARG A 227 20.56 20.71 -24.49
N ASP A 228 19.43 21.23 -25.00
CA ASP A 228 18.44 20.51 -25.82
C ASP A 228 17.40 19.62 -25.10
N CYS A 229 16.64 20.20 -24.17
CA CYS A 229 15.35 19.62 -23.75
C CYS A 229 14.29 19.68 -24.87
N SER A 230 14.53 20.33 -25.99
CA SER A 230 13.57 20.46 -27.10
C SER A 230 13.45 19.20 -27.98
N ARG A 231 14.42 18.28 -27.94
CA ARG A 231 14.39 17.04 -28.74
C ARG A 231 13.60 15.88 -28.15
N LYS A 232 13.03 15.99 -26.95
CA LYS A 232 12.40 14.85 -26.23
C LYS A 232 10.96 14.51 -26.62
N LYS A 233 10.38 15.11 -27.66
CA LYS A 233 9.02 14.78 -28.12
C LYS A 233 8.91 13.56 -29.04
N LYS A 234 9.98 12.82 -29.33
CA LYS A 234 9.97 11.78 -30.37
C LYS A 234 10.00 10.32 -29.88
N TYR A 235 10.08 10.07 -28.57
CA TYR A 235 10.27 8.68 -28.08
C TYR A 235 9.15 8.13 -27.17
N TRP A 236 8.04 8.86 -27.01
CA TRP A 236 6.91 8.38 -26.23
C TRP A 236 5.59 8.64 -26.99
N ASN A 237 5.35 7.84 -28.01
CA ASN A 237 4.03 7.63 -28.63
C ASN A 237 3.57 6.20 -28.33
#